data_1e4572478deceff0cfabc0b74bafa235
#
_entry.id   1e4572478deceff0cfabc0b74bafa235
#
_cell.length_a   1.000
_cell.length_b   1.000
_cell.length_c   1.000
_cell.angle_alpha   90.00
_cell.angle_beta   90.00
_cell.angle_gamma   90.00
#
_symmetry.space_group_name_H-M   'P 1'
#
loop_
_entity.id
_entity.type
_entity.pdbx_description
1 polymer ?
#
loop_
_entity_poly.entity_id
_entity_poly.type
_entity_poly.pdbx_seq_one_letter_code
_entity_poly.pdbx_strand_id
1 'polypeptide(L)'
;MKVHLSRRYLFSASHRLHSEEMSDGENQATYGKCNNPFGHGHNYLVEVTVSGPVDEKTGMVCNLADLDSFIEREVLGRYDHENLNTLQEFVRQVPTTENLCMQIYKIVHHGFRHAHLERIGLEETMMNSFAYTGEAEAAELSNRRLV
;
A
#
# COMPACT_ATOMS: atom_id res chain seq x y z
N MET A 1 1.30 27.23 6.37
CA MET A 1 0.61 26.81 5.14
C MET A 1 1.15 25.44 4.72
N LYS A 2 0.26 24.51 4.42
CA LYS A 2 0.62 23.11 4.17
C LYS A 2 0.37 22.77 2.71
N VAL A 3 1.38 22.21 2.04
CA VAL A 3 1.29 21.75 0.66
C VAL A 3 1.35 20.24 0.62
N HIS A 4 0.55 19.61 -0.24
CA HIS A 4 0.56 18.18 -0.48
C HIS A 4 1.37 17.86 -1.73
N LEU A 5 2.21 16.84 -1.63
CA LEU A 5 3.00 16.30 -2.73
C LEU A 5 2.62 14.83 -2.90
N SER A 6 2.25 14.45 -4.12
CA SER A 6 2.05 13.04 -4.47
C SER A 6 3.10 12.60 -5.47
N ARG A 7 3.71 11.44 -5.23
CA ARG A 7 4.70 10.84 -6.10
C ARG A 7 4.35 9.39 -6.36
N ARG A 8 4.54 8.93 -7.60
CA ARG A 8 4.11 7.61 -8.05
C ARG A 8 5.29 6.73 -8.38
N TYR A 9 5.16 5.45 -8.05
CA TYR A 9 6.18 4.42 -8.27
C TYR A 9 5.51 3.17 -8.82
N LEU A 10 6.24 2.42 -9.64
CA LEU A 10 5.75 1.16 -10.22
C LEU A 10 6.54 -0.02 -9.68
N PHE A 11 5.83 -1.10 -9.41
CA PHE A 11 6.44 -2.39 -9.11
C PHE A 11 5.53 -3.52 -9.58
N SER A 12 6.11 -4.69 -9.84
CA SER A 12 5.39 -5.89 -10.24
C SER A 12 5.50 -6.94 -9.14
N ALA A 13 4.38 -7.55 -8.79
CA ALA A 13 4.36 -8.62 -7.80
C ALA A 13 3.25 -9.61 -8.12
N SER A 14 3.39 -10.83 -7.63
CA SER A 14 2.38 -11.86 -7.77
C SER A 14 1.74 -12.18 -6.43
N HIS A 15 0.51 -12.69 -6.48
CA HIS A 15 -0.20 -13.16 -5.30
C HIS A 15 -1.22 -14.24 -5.66
N ARG A 16 -1.59 -15.01 -4.65
CA ARG A 16 -2.76 -15.86 -4.62
C ARG A 16 -3.65 -15.42 -3.46
N LEU A 17 -4.92 -15.18 -3.73
CA LEU A 17 -5.87 -14.86 -2.67
C LEU A 17 -6.49 -16.15 -2.14
N HIS A 18 -6.15 -16.51 -0.92
CA HIS A 18 -6.60 -17.72 -0.26
C HIS A 18 -6.57 -17.51 1.25
N SER A 19 -7.64 -17.89 1.93
CA SER A 19 -7.71 -17.85 3.39
C SER A 19 -7.78 -19.29 3.95
N GLU A 20 -6.87 -19.61 4.85
CA GLU A 20 -6.87 -20.89 5.56
C GLU A 20 -8.07 -21.04 6.52
N GLU A 21 -8.77 -19.95 6.83
CA GLU A 21 -9.95 -19.93 7.67
C GLU A 21 -11.23 -20.33 6.92
N MET A 22 -11.14 -20.50 5.60
CA MET A 22 -12.26 -20.89 4.72
C MET A 22 -11.97 -22.21 4.03
N SER A 23 -13.03 -22.93 3.66
CA SER A 23 -12.92 -24.13 2.82
C SER A 23 -12.45 -23.78 1.41
N ASP A 24 -12.02 -24.79 0.66
CA ASP A 24 -11.60 -24.60 -0.73
C ASP A 24 -12.75 -24.04 -1.59
N GLY A 25 -13.98 -24.53 -1.38
CA GLY A 25 -15.16 -24.02 -2.08
C GLY A 25 -15.49 -22.57 -1.74
N GLU A 26 -15.37 -22.19 -0.47
CA GLU A 26 -15.56 -20.82 -0.02
C GLU A 26 -14.48 -19.89 -0.60
N ASN A 27 -13.23 -20.32 -0.62
CA ASN A 27 -12.13 -19.58 -1.24
C ASN A 27 -12.40 -19.33 -2.71
N GLN A 28 -12.81 -20.36 -3.43
CA GLN A 28 -13.08 -20.26 -4.86
C GLN A 28 -14.29 -19.34 -5.15
N ALA A 29 -15.32 -19.42 -4.33
CA ALA A 29 -16.50 -18.55 -4.44
C ALA A 29 -16.17 -17.08 -4.11
N THR A 30 -15.30 -16.84 -3.12
CA THR A 30 -14.93 -15.50 -2.65
C THR A 30 -13.96 -14.81 -3.60
N TYR A 31 -12.93 -15.51 -4.02
CA TYR A 31 -11.81 -14.91 -4.76
C TYR A 31 -11.84 -15.21 -6.27
N GLY A 32 -12.59 -16.21 -6.70
CA GLY A 32 -12.69 -16.58 -8.11
C GLY A 32 -11.32 -16.88 -8.72
N LYS A 33 -11.00 -16.21 -9.82
CA LYS A 33 -9.73 -16.37 -10.53
C LYS A 33 -8.51 -16.02 -9.68
N CYS A 34 -8.67 -15.17 -8.68
CA CYS A 34 -7.59 -14.80 -7.77
C CYS A 34 -7.20 -15.93 -6.83
N ASN A 35 -8.00 -16.99 -6.74
CA ASN A 35 -7.70 -18.19 -5.97
C ASN A 35 -6.96 -19.27 -6.77
N ASN A 36 -6.56 -19.01 -8.01
CA ASN A 36 -5.73 -19.92 -8.80
C ASN A 36 -4.52 -20.38 -7.99
N PRO A 37 -4.27 -21.70 -7.85
CA PRO A 37 -3.15 -22.23 -7.04
C PRO A 37 -1.78 -21.71 -7.42
N PHE A 38 -1.58 -21.32 -8.66
CA PHE A 38 -0.31 -20.77 -9.16
C PHE A 38 -0.21 -19.26 -8.98
N GLY A 39 -1.29 -18.61 -8.53
CA GLY A 39 -1.34 -17.17 -8.41
C GLY A 39 -1.42 -16.43 -9.75
N HIS A 40 -1.31 -15.13 -9.68
CA HIS A 40 -1.21 -14.25 -10.85
C HIS A 40 -0.47 -12.97 -10.44
N GLY A 41 -0.05 -12.19 -11.40
CA GLY A 41 0.72 -10.97 -11.17
C GLY A 41 0.00 -9.71 -11.58
N HIS A 42 0.42 -8.61 -10.98
CA HIS A 42 -0.03 -7.27 -11.33
C HIS A 42 1.15 -6.31 -11.42
N ASN A 43 0.98 -5.28 -12.24
CA ASN A 43 1.83 -4.10 -12.24
C ASN A 43 1.17 -3.07 -11.35
N TYR A 44 1.66 -2.94 -10.13
CA TYR A 44 1.11 -2.02 -9.13
C TYR A 44 1.64 -0.61 -9.36
N LEU A 45 0.76 0.37 -9.24
CA LEU A 45 1.13 1.77 -9.14
C LEU A 45 0.88 2.23 -7.70
N VAL A 46 1.95 2.56 -6.98
CA VAL A 46 1.84 3.12 -5.63
C VAL A 46 2.00 4.64 -5.69
N GLU A 47 1.04 5.34 -5.09
CA GLU A 47 1.08 6.78 -4.94
C GLU A 47 1.28 7.14 -3.48
N VAL A 48 2.38 7.83 -3.20
CA VAL A 48 2.72 8.31 -1.86
C VAL A 48 2.38 9.78 -1.79
N THR A 49 1.47 10.17 -0.91
CA THR A 49 1.12 11.56 -0.66
C THR A 49 1.65 12.00 0.69
N VAL A 50 2.54 12.98 0.67
CA VAL A 50 3.10 13.60 1.87
C VAL A 50 2.75 15.08 1.90
N SER A 51 2.84 15.71 3.06
CA SER A 51 2.54 17.12 3.22
C SER A 51 3.48 17.78 4.23
N GLY A 52 3.53 19.08 4.15
CA GLY A 52 4.28 19.90 5.09
C GLY A 52 4.36 21.35 4.65
N PRO A 53 5.01 22.20 5.45
CA PRO A 53 5.31 23.57 5.04
C PRO A 53 6.35 23.55 3.92
N VAL A 54 6.32 24.57 3.10
CA VAL A 54 7.35 24.79 2.08
C VAL A 54 8.57 25.41 2.75
N ASP A 55 9.72 24.77 2.60
CA ASP A 55 10.99 25.30 3.10
C ASP A 55 11.36 26.57 2.32
N GLU A 56 11.68 27.65 3.04
CA GLU A 56 11.93 28.95 2.42
C GLU A 56 13.20 28.98 1.53
N LYS A 57 14.18 28.12 1.84
CA LYS A 57 15.44 28.07 1.08
C LYS A 57 15.32 27.25 -0.19
N THR A 58 14.60 26.12 -0.11
CA THR A 58 14.51 25.17 -1.22
C THR A 58 13.24 25.32 -2.05
N GLY A 59 12.18 25.88 -1.46
CA GLY A 59 10.87 25.95 -2.08
C GLY A 59 10.15 24.59 -2.11
N MET A 60 10.59 23.60 -1.34
CA MET A 60 10.10 22.23 -1.39
C MET A 60 9.45 21.79 -0.06
N VAL A 61 8.52 20.86 -0.14
CA VAL A 61 7.93 20.16 1.02
C VAL A 61 8.94 19.19 1.62
N CYS A 62 9.64 18.45 0.77
CA CYS A 62 10.74 17.57 1.14
C CYS A 62 11.65 17.37 -0.07
N ASN A 63 12.84 16.82 0.16
CA ASN A 63 13.73 16.44 -0.91
C ASN A 63 13.19 15.19 -1.62
N LEU A 64 12.87 15.31 -2.93
CA LEU A 64 12.36 14.19 -3.72
C LEU A 64 13.36 13.05 -3.85
N ALA A 65 14.65 13.35 -3.87
CA ALA A 65 15.68 12.31 -3.91
C ALA A 65 15.68 11.46 -2.64
N ASP A 66 15.42 12.06 -1.48
CA ASP A 66 15.29 11.33 -0.21
C ASP A 66 14.05 10.45 -0.20
N LEU A 67 12.93 10.97 -0.70
CA LEU A 67 11.69 10.18 -0.83
C LEU A 67 11.88 9.01 -1.79
N ASP A 68 12.44 9.26 -2.96
CA ASP A 68 12.70 8.22 -3.97
C ASP A 68 13.63 7.14 -3.41
N SER A 69 14.72 7.52 -2.77
CA SER A 69 15.67 6.56 -2.17
C SER A 69 15.02 5.70 -1.10
N PHE A 70 14.18 6.30 -0.26
CA PHE A 70 13.44 5.58 0.77
C PHE A 70 12.48 4.56 0.15
N ILE A 71 11.65 5.00 -0.78
CA ILE A 71 10.65 4.12 -1.42
C ILE A 71 11.32 3.01 -2.21
N GLU A 72 12.38 3.31 -2.98
CA GLU A 72 13.11 2.30 -3.74
C GLU A 72 13.72 1.22 -2.83
N ARG A 73 14.29 1.61 -1.71
CA ARG A 73 14.91 0.68 -0.76
C ARG A 73 13.89 -0.09 0.06
N GLU A 74 12.93 0.59 0.66
CA GLU A 74 12.06 0.01 1.70
C GLU A 74 10.75 -0.58 1.14
N VAL A 75 10.27 -0.08 0.03
CA VAL A 75 9.01 -0.53 -0.58
C VAL A 75 9.28 -1.36 -1.84
N LEU A 76 9.93 -0.78 -2.84
CA LEU A 76 10.20 -1.50 -4.09
C LEU A 76 11.17 -2.66 -3.87
N GLY A 77 12.21 -2.46 -3.06
CA GLY A 77 13.16 -3.50 -2.70
C GLY A 77 12.53 -4.69 -1.99
N ARG A 78 11.39 -4.47 -1.32
CA ARG A 78 10.67 -5.52 -0.60
C ARG A 78 9.67 -6.26 -1.48
N TYR A 79 8.95 -5.57 -2.35
CA TYR A 79 7.79 -6.12 -3.06
C TYR A 79 8.01 -6.34 -4.55
N ASP A 80 8.92 -5.61 -5.18
CA ASP A 80 9.11 -5.70 -6.63
C ASP A 80 9.68 -7.06 -7.03
N HIS A 81 9.01 -7.71 -7.99
CA HIS A 81 9.34 -9.07 -8.49
C HIS A 81 9.22 -10.16 -7.42
N GLU A 82 8.40 -9.95 -6.40
CA GLU A 82 8.18 -10.92 -5.34
C GLU A 82 6.83 -11.61 -5.47
N ASN A 83 6.75 -12.82 -4.93
CA ASN A 83 5.49 -13.49 -4.63
C ASN A 83 5.07 -13.07 -3.21
N LEU A 84 4.03 -12.25 -3.11
CA LEU A 84 3.59 -11.67 -1.84
C LEU A 84 3.25 -12.75 -0.79
N ASN A 85 2.75 -13.91 -1.22
CA ASN A 85 2.38 -15.00 -0.31
C ASN A 85 3.57 -15.58 0.46
N THR A 86 4.80 -15.37 -0.01
CA THR A 86 6.01 -15.86 0.66
C THR A 86 6.59 -14.90 1.69
N LEU A 87 6.06 -13.69 1.76
CA LEU A 87 6.57 -12.65 2.66
C LEU A 87 5.99 -12.82 4.07
N GLN A 88 6.79 -12.45 5.06
CA GLN A 88 6.48 -12.63 6.49
C GLN A 88 5.15 -11.98 6.89
N GLU A 89 4.86 -10.78 6.42
CA GLU A 89 3.63 -10.04 6.72
C GLU A 89 2.37 -10.71 6.16
N PHE A 90 2.51 -11.60 5.16
CA PHE A 90 1.39 -12.29 4.53
C PHE A 90 1.28 -13.79 4.91
N VAL A 91 2.04 -14.23 5.91
CA VAL A 91 1.93 -15.62 6.42
C VAL A 91 0.55 -15.87 7.05
N ARG A 92 0.01 -14.86 7.75
CA ARG A 92 -1.29 -14.93 8.43
C ARG A 92 -2.34 -13.97 7.90
N GLN A 93 -2.02 -13.28 6.82
CA GLN A 93 -2.88 -12.26 6.24
C GLN A 93 -2.94 -12.48 4.73
N VAL A 94 -4.14 -12.47 4.18
CA VAL A 94 -4.31 -12.61 2.73
C VAL A 94 -3.65 -11.41 2.02
N PRO A 95 -2.81 -11.63 1.00
CA PRO A 95 -2.11 -10.55 0.31
C PRO A 95 -3.03 -9.82 -0.70
N THR A 96 -4.17 -9.36 -0.22
CA THR A 96 -5.05 -8.47 -0.99
C THR A 96 -4.39 -7.12 -1.21
N THR A 97 -4.87 -6.37 -2.17
CA THR A 97 -4.37 -5.03 -2.42
C THR A 97 -4.64 -4.10 -1.23
N GLU A 98 -5.77 -4.30 -0.51
CA GLU A 98 -6.08 -3.58 0.72
C GLU A 98 -5.00 -3.82 1.79
N ASN A 99 -4.67 -5.08 2.04
CA ASN A 99 -3.66 -5.44 3.05
C ASN A 99 -2.26 -4.98 2.64
N LEU A 100 -1.92 -5.09 1.35
CA LEU A 100 -0.65 -4.57 0.83
C LEU A 100 -0.56 -3.04 0.99
N CYS A 101 -1.64 -2.33 0.71
CA CYS A 101 -1.71 -0.88 0.88
C CYS A 101 -1.45 -0.47 2.33
N MET A 102 -2.05 -1.18 3.30
CA MET A 102 -1.81 -0.93 4.72
C MET A 102 -0.36 -1.24 5.14
N GLN A 103 0.24 -2.30 4.60
CA GLN A 103 1.64 -2.63 4.90
C GLN A 103 2.59 -1.55 4.36
N ILE A 104 2.37 -1.09 3.14
CA ILE A 104 3.17 0.01 2.56
C ILE A 104 3.02 1.29 3.40
N TYR A 105 1.80 1.61 3.83
CA TYR A 105 1.56 2.74 4.72
C TYR A 105 2.40 2.65 6.00
N LYS A 106 2.41 1.50 6.66
CA LYS A 106 3.19 1.28 7.88
C LYS A 106 4.69 1.51 7.65
N ILE A 107 5.22 0.98 6.56
CA ILE A 107 6.65 1.13 6.21
C ILE A 107 7.00 2.61 6.05
N VAL A 108 6.22 3.35 5.28
CA VAL A 108 6.49 4.77 5.01
C VAL A 108 6.26 5.62 6.26
N HIS A 109 5.17 5.37 6.99
CA HIS A 109 4.85 6.10 8.22
C HIS A 109 5.94 5.96 9.29
N HIS A 110 6.49 4.78 9.45
CA HIS A 110 7.54 4.54 10.45
C HIS A 110 8.92 5.00 10.00
N GLY A 111 9.23 4.93 8.71
CA GLY A 111 10.60 5.13 8.23
C GLY A 111 10.89 6.48 7.62
N PHE A 112 9.94 7.10 6.94
CA PHE A 112 10.14 8.40 6.30
C PHE A 112 9.60 9.52 7.18
N ARG A 113 10.52 10.35 7.72
CA ARG A 113 10.19 11.38 8.72
C ARG A 113 10.40 12.82 8.23
N HIS A 114 10.75 13.01 6.96
CA HIS A 114 11.02 14.34 6.39
C HIS A 114 9.77 15.12 6.00
N ALA A 115 8.63 14.45 5.96
CA ALA A 115 7.32 15.06 5.72
C ALA A 115 6.24 14.20 6.38
N HIS A 116 5.05 14.75 6.54
CA HIS A 116 3.90 14.01 7.09
C HIS A 116 3.29 13.13 6.01
N LEU A 117 3.11 11.84 6.31
CA LEU A 117 2.42 10.93 5.41
C LEU A 117 0.91 11.13 5.51
N GLU A 118 0.29 11.53 4.41
CA GLU A 118 -1.15 11.73 4.32
C GLU A 118 -1.89 10.45 3.89
N ARG A 119 -1.37 9.79 2.86
CA ARG A 119 -2.02 8.57 2.34
C ARG A 119 -1.07 7.77 1.47
N ILE A 120 -1.37 6.48 1.37
CA ILE A 120 -0.88 5.59 0.33
C ILE A 120 -2.04 5.21 -0.57
N GLY A 121 -1.91 5.44 -1.87
CA GLY A 121 -2.79 4.91 -2.90
C GLY A 121 -2.11 3.74 -3.60
N LEU A 122 -2.87 2.70 -3.92
CA LEU A 122 -2.34 1.52 -4.60
C LEU A 122 -3.31 1.09 -5.69
N GLU A 123 -2.88 1.20 -6.94
CA GLU A 123 -3.63 0.76 -8.11
C GLU A 123 -3.15 -0.63 -8.50
N GLU A 124 -4.05 -1.59 -8.49
CA GLU A 124 -3.81 -2.98 -8.85
C GLU A 124 -4.00 -3.19 -10.35
N THR A 125 -5.08 -2.63 -10.89
CA THR A 125 -5.41 -2.62 -12.32
C THR A 125 -5.90 -1.22 -12.70
N MET A 126 -6.12 -0.99 -14.00
CA MET A 126 -6.73 0.26 -14.46
C MET A 126 -8.14 0.47 -13.92
N MET A 127 -8.80 -0.60 -13.44
CA MET A 127 -10.19 -0.58 -13.02
C MET A 127 -10.38 -0.36 -11.53
N ASN A 128 -9.37 -0.61 -10.72
CA ASN A 128 -9.49 -0.50 -9.27
C ASN A 128 -8.22 0.00 -8.59
N SER A 129 -8.42 0.86 -7.63
CA SER A 129 -7.37 1.39 -6.77
C SER A 129 -7.88 1.46 -5.33
N PHE A 130 -6.93 1.42 -4.41
CA PHE A 130 -7.17 1.40 -2.97
C PHE A 130 -6.37 2.51 -2.32
N ALA A 131 -6.84 3.03 -1.20
CA ALA A 131 -6.11 4.05 -0.46
C ALA A 131 -6.24 3.83 1.04
N TYR A 132 -5.19 4.16 1.77
CA TYR A 132 -5.17 4.10 3.23
C TYR A 132 -4.54 5.37 3.80
N THR A 133 -5.19 5.95 4.79
CA THR A 133 -4.81 7.24 5.39
C THR A 133 -4.41 7.13 6.86
N GLY A 134 -4.48 5.92 7.43
CA GLY A 134 -4.09 5.64 8.81
C GLY A 134 -5.25 5.26 9.71
N GLU A 135 -4.94 4.80 10.92
CA GLU A 135 -5.92 4.22 11.87
C GLU A 135 -6.93 5.25 12.43
N ALA A 136 -6.53 6.53 12.57
CA ALA A 136 -7.40 7.56 13.11
C ALA A 136 -8.67 7.77 12.27
N GLU A 137 -8.53 7.73 10.93
CA GLU A 137 -9.65 7.88 10.01
C GLU A 137 -10.54 6.63 9.98
N ALA A 138 -9.95 5.46 10.12
CA ALA A 138 -10.69 4.21 10.26
C ALA A 138 -11.57 4.21 11.53
N ALA A 139 -11.06 4.76 12.63
CA ALA A 139 -11.82 4.91 13.88
C ALA A 139 -13.00 5.89 13.73
N GLU A 140 -12.83 6.99 13.00
CA GLU A 140 -13.91 7.95 12.72
C GLU A 140 -15.04 7.34 11.89
N LEU A 141 -14.69 6.55 10.88
CA LEU A 141 -15.66 5.85 10.03
C LEU A 141 -16.42 4.78 10.83
N SER A 142 -15.75 4.08 11.74
CA SER A 142 -16.38 3.11 12.63
C SER A 142 -17.39 3.79 13.56
N ASN A 143 -17.06 4.93 14.13
CA ASN A 143 -17.95 5.70 14.98
C ASN A 143 -19.18 6.24 14.21
N ARG A 144 -19.02 6.63 12.95
CA ARG A 144 -20.13 7.06 12.09
C ARG A 144 -21.12 5.95 11.76
N ARG A 145 -20.66 4.69 11.70
CA ARG A 145 -21.53 3.53 11.45
C ARG A 145 -22.32 3.10 12.67
N LEU A 146 -21.92 3.51 13.86
CA LEU A 146 -22.60 3.20 15.12
C LEU A 146 -23.67 4.24 15.52
N VAL A 147 -23.78 5.30 14.76
CA VAL A 147 -24.79 6.37 14.91
C VAL A 147 -25.80 6.24 13.77
#